data_29614b39bc756c5c1df36790a5316276
#
_entry.id   29614b39bc756c5c1df36790a5316276
#
_cell.length_a   1.000
_cell.length_b   1.000
_cell.length_c   1.000
_cell.angle_alpha   90.00
_cell.angle_beta   90.00
_cell.angle_gamma   90.00
#
_symmetry.space_group_name_H-M   'P 1'
#
loop_
_entity.id
_entity.type
_entity.pdbx_description
1 polymer ?
#
loop_
_entity_poly.entity_id
_entity_poly.type
_entity_poly.pdbx_seq_one_letter_code
_entity_poly.pdbx_strand_id
1 'polypeptide(L)'
;MRVRVISAVLAGLFAGLAGLAPAAENVNGRNWAASCTGCHGTNGYSEGGMPNLAGLQKAYIVTAMREFKAGTRQATVMHQHAKGYSDEQIERIAEFFAAQKLD
;
A
#
# COMPACT_ATOMS: atom_id res chain seq x y z
N MET A 1 -13.23 65.48 -14.17
CA MET A 1 -12.95 64.23 -14.84
C MET A 1 -12.67 63.18 -13.79
N ARG A 2 -13.65 62.31 -13.46
CA ARG A 2 -13.47 61.31 -12.44
C ARG A 2 -13.18 59.96 -13.15
N VAL A 3 -11.94 59.54 -13.01
CA VAL A 3 -11.56 58.21 -13.49
C VAL A 3 -12.09 57.18 -12.47
N ARG A 4 -13.10 56.42 -12.90
CA ARG A 4 -13.56 55.25 -12.13
C ARG A 4 -12.62 54.09 -12.46
N VAL A 5 -11.73 53.80 -11.55
CA VAL A 5 -10.95 52.54 -11.59
C VAL A 5 -11.93 51.43 -11.24
N ILE A 6 -12.36 50.70 -12.24
CA ILE A 6 -13.11 49.45 -12.02
C ILE A 6 -12.03 48.41 -11.69
N SER A 7 -11.88 48.16 -10.41
CA SER A 7 -11.10 47.00 -9.94
C SER A 7 -11.93 45.76 -10.27
N ALA A 8 -11.62 45.15 -11.40
CA ALA A 8 -12.09 43.81 -11.71
C ALA A 8 -11.42 42.84 -10.69
N VAL A 9 -12.13 42.47 -9.66
CA VAL A 9 -11.73 41.36 -8.81
C VAL A 9 -11.91 40.10 -9.64
N LEU A 10 -10.83 39.62 -10.23
CA LEU A 10 -10.76 38.25 -10.72
C LEU A 10 -10.77 37.33 -9.48
N ALA A 11 -11.97 36.96 -9.05
CA ALA A 11 -12.12 35.83 -8.17
C ALA A 11 -11.75 34.58 -9.00
N GLY A 12 -10.49 34.17 -8.92
CA GLY A 12 -10.01 32.97 -9.55
C GLY A 12 -10.78 31.77 -9.00
N LEU A 13 -11.53 31.13 -9.88
CA LEU A 13 -12.22 29.90 -9.60
C LEU A 13 -11.17 28.78 -9.47
N PHE A 14 -10.58 28.61 -8.30
CA PHE A 14 -9.74 27.46 -7.96
C PHE A 14 -10.55 26.28 -7.41
N ALA A 15 -11.86 26.31 -7.48
CA ALA A 15 -12.75 25.35 -6.85
C ALA A 15 -12.90 24.01 -7.59
N GLY A 16 -12.24 23.80 -8.74
CA GLY A 16 -12.51 22.64 -9.59
C GLY A 16 -11.49 21.51 -9.57
N LEU A 17 -10.31 21.68 -8.93
CA LEU A 17 -9.21 20.72 -9.06
C LEU A 17 -8.86 19.97 -7.76
N ALA A 18 -9.58 20.22 -6.68
CA ALA A 18 -9.33 19.59 -5.37
C ALA A 18 -9.73 18.09 -5.31
N GLY A 19 -10.41 17.54 -6.34
CA GLY A 19 -10.89 16.16 -6.35
C GLY A 19 -10.00 15.17 -7.10
N LEU A 20 -8.88 15.61 -7.71
CA LEU A 20 -8.05 14.77 -8.57
C LEU A 20 -6.62 14.61 -8.08
N ALA A 21 -6.39 14.73 -6.78
CA ALA A 21 -5.11 14.33 -6.21
C ALA A 21 -4.92 12.83 -6.48
N PRO A 22 -3.79 12.41 -7.11
CA PRO A 22 -3.49 10.98 -7.22
C PRO A 22 -3.51 10.37 -5.83
N ALA A 23 -4.05 9.16 -5.72
CA ALA A 23 -3.98 8.40 -4.47
C ALA A 23 -2.54 8.41 -3.99
N ALA A 24 -2.33 8.78 -2.72
CA ALA A 24 -0.99 8.80 -2.15
C ALA A 24 -0.36 7.42 -2.33
N GLU A 25 0.84 7.39 -2.91
CA GLU A 25 1.59 6.15 -3.04
C GLU A 25 1.82 5.55 -1.66
N ASN A 26 1.64 4.24 -1.51
CA ASN A 26 1.86 3.51 -0.25
C ASN A 26 3.37 3.27 -0.04
N VAL A 27 4.12 4.35 0.16
CA VAL A 27 5.58 4.32 0.32
C VAL A 27 5.98 3.49 1.53
N ASN A 28 5.29 3.63 2.65
CA ASN A 28 5.58 2.87 3.86
C ASN A 28 5.34 1.38 3.66
N GLY A 29 4.23 1.01 3.03
CA GLY A 29 3.94 -0.39 2.70
C GLY A 29 5.02 -1.00 1.82
N ARG A 30 5.45 -0.28 0.79
CA ARG A 30 6.55 -0.70 -0.09
C ARG A 30 7.84 -0.91 0.69
N ASN A 31 8.21 0.01 1.56
CA ASN A 31 9.44 -0.07 2.33
C ASN A 31 9.41 -1.23 3.32
N TRP A 32 8.30 -1.44 4.01
CA TRP A 32 8.15 -2.59 4.93
C TRP A 32 8.06 -3.91 4.16
N ALA A 33 7.39 -3.93 3.01
CA ALA A 33 7.30 -5.12 2.16
C ALA A 33 8.64 -5.54 1.56
N ALA A 34 9.62 -4.65 1.50
CA ALA A 34 10.94 -4.95 0.95
C ALA A 34 11.62 -6.14 1.65
N SER A 35 11.39 -6.32 2.94
CA SER A 35 11.92 -7.47 3.70
C SER A 35 11.33 -8.82 3.26
N CYS A 36 10.17 -8.83 2.61
CA CYS A 36 9.49 -10.03 2.14
C CYS A 36 10.05 -10.52 0.80
N THR A 37 10.63 -9.63 0.03
CA THR A 37 11.01 -9.89 -1.37
C THR A 37 12.18 -10.85 -1.52
N GLY A 38 13.01 -10.99 -0.48
CA GLY A 38 14.12 -11.95 -0.49
C GLY A 38 13.67 -13.39 -0.65
N CYS A 39 12.51 -13.73 -0.12
CA CYS A 39 11.93 -15.07 -0.22
C CYS A 39 10.76 -15.14 -1.21
N HIS A 40 9.89 -14.13 -1.22
CA HIS A 40 8.68 -14.13 -2.03
C HIS A 40 8.84 -13.51 -3.43
N GLY A 41 10.03 -13.05 -3.77
CA GLY A 41 10.30 -12.44 -5.06
C GLY A 41 10.06 -10.94 -5.10
N THR A 42 10.66 -10.28 -6.10
CA THR A 42 10.52 -8.83 -6.31
C THR A 42 9.05 -8.45 -6.46
N ASN A 43 8.60 -7.47 -5.68
CA ASN A 43 7.21 -7.04 -5.61
C ASN A 43 6.22 -8.18 -5.27
N GLY A 44 6.72 -9.28 -4.71
CA GLY A 44 5.92 -10.45 -4.37
C GLY A 44 5.68 -11.42 -5.53
N TYR A 45 6.30 -11.20 -6.69
CA TYR A 45 6.25 -12.14 -7.81
C TYR A 45 7.21 -13.29 -7.55
N SER A 46 6.70 -14.40 -7.06
CA SER A 46 7.51 -15.58 -6.76
C SER A 46 8.04 -16.22 -8.04
N GLU A 47 9.32 -16.60 -8.02
CA GLU A 47 9.96 -17.33 -9.13
C GLU A 47 9.91 -18.85 -8.94
N GLY A 48 9.33 -19.33 -7.85
CA GLY A 48 9.12 -20.77 -7.59
C GLY A 48 9.35 -21.15 -6.14
N GLY A 49 8.67 -22.18 -5.69
CA GLY A 49 8.81 -22.76 -4.34
C GLY A 49 8.19 -21.96 -3.21
N MET A 50 8.20 -20.65 -3.28
CA MET A 50 7.61 -19.75 -2.28
C MET A 50 6.25 -19.24 -2.77
N PRO A 51 5.28 -19.05 -1.86
CA PRO A 51 3.99 -18.49 -2.25
C PRO A 51 4.12 -17.13 -2.91
N ASN A 52 3.40 -16.92 -4.02
CA ASN A 52 3.27 -15.62 -4.66
C ASN A 52 2.40 -14.70 -3.80
N LEU A 53 2.82 -13.45 -3.63
CA LEU A 53 2.07 -12.42 -2.89
C LEU A 53 1.46 -11.37 -3.82
N ALA A 54 2.08 -11.16 -5.00
CA ALA A 54 1.64 -10.14 -5.95
C ALA A 54 0.22 -10.42 -6.42
N GLY A 55 -0.65 -9.42 -6.35
CA GLY A 55 -2.02 -9.50 -6.82
C GLY A 55 -2.97 -10.30 -5.94
N LEU A 56 -2.53 -10.83 -4.79
CA LEU A 56 -3.43 -11.44 -3.82
C LEU A 56 -4.35 -10.38 -3.21
N GLN A 57 -5.55 -10.78 -2.83
CA GLN A 57 -6.46 -9.87 -2.15
C GLN A 57 -5.87 -9.40 -0.82
N LYS A 58 -5.98 -8.11 -0.55
CA LYS A 58 -5.49 -7.51 0.69
C LYS A 58 -5.99 -8.25 1.93
N ALA A 59 -7.28 -8.54 1.99
CA ALA A 59 -7.89 -9.23 3.14
C ALA A 59 -7.27 -10.61 3.37
N TYR A 60 -6.94 -11.32 2.31
CA TYR A 60 -6.28 -12.63 2.41
C TYR A 60 -4.90 -12.51 3.05
N ILE A 61 -4.09 -11.56 2.59
CA ILE A 61 -2.73 -11.34 3.12
C ILE A 61 -2.79 -10.92 4.59
N VAL A 62 -3.68 -10.00 4.94
CA VAL A 62 -3.88 -9.54 6.32
C VAL A 62 -4.26 -10.71 7.22
N THR A 63 -5.23 -11.51 6.82
CA THR A 63 -5.68 -12.68 7.60
C THR A 63 -4.54 -13.67 7.78
N ALA A 64 -3.82 -14.02 6.72
CA ALA A 64 -2.69 -14.95 6.79
C ALA A 64 -1.60 -14.44 7.74
N MET A 65 -1.24 -13.17 7.65
CA MET A 65 -0.21 -12.57 8.50
C MET A 65 -0.64 -12.53 9.97
N ARG A 66 -1.89 -12.22 10.25
CA ARG A 66 -2.43 -12.25 11.63
C ARG A 66 -2.44 -13.65 12.20
N GLU A 67 -2.78 -14.65 11.41
CA GLU A 67 -2.76 -16.05 11.83
C GLU A 67 -1.33 -16.53 12.08
N PHE A 68 -0.36 -16.15 11.25
CA PHE A 68 1.05 -16.42 11.51
C PHE A 68 1.51 -15.77 12.81
N LYS A 69 1.15 -14.52 13.03
CA LYS A 69 1.49 -13.77 14.23
C LYS A 69 0.90 -14.38 15.49
N ALA A 70 -0.33 -14.88 15.41
CA ALA A 70 -1.03 -15.57 16.50
C ALA A 70 -0.58 -17.02 16.70
N GLY A 71 0.15 -17.60 15.75
CA GLY A 71 0.57 -18.99 15.79
C GLY A 71 -0.53 -19.99 15.41
N THR A 72 -1.63 -19.54 14.81
CA THR A 72 -2.77 -20.37 14.42
C THR A 72 -2.66 -20.95 13.01
N ARG A 73 -1.71 -20.43 12.22
CA ARG A 73 -1.40 -20.96 10.88
C ARG A 73 -0.07 -21.68 10.92
N GLN A 74 -0.03 -22.87 10.35
CA GLN A 74 1.20 -23.64 10.24
C GLN A 74 2.25 -22.89 9.39
N ALA A 75 3.47 -22.80 9.89
CA ALA A 75 4.57 -22.12 9.21
C ALA A 75 5.92 -22.67 9.69
N THR A 76 6.93 -22.55 8.82
CA THR A 76 8.33 -22.81 9.21
C THR A 76 8.99 -21.55 9.75
N VAL A 77 8.79 -20.41 9.11
CA VAL A 77 9.44 -19.14 9.48
C VAL A 77 8.49 -17.95 9.54
N MET A 78 7.33 -18.00 8.84
CA MET A 78 6.44 -16.85 8.74
C MET A 78 5.89 -16.38 10.08
N HIS A 79 5.70 -17.27 11.04
CA HIS A 79 5.28 -16.90 12.39
C HIS A 79 6.30 -15.98 13.08
N GLN A 80 7.59 -16.15 12.82
CA GLN A 80 8.63 -15.27 13.36
C GLN A 80 8.66 -13.92 12.63
N HIS A 81 8.54 -13.93 11.31
CA HIS A 81 8.49 -12.69 10.52
C HIS A 81 7.26 -11.84 10.87
N ALA A 82 6.10 -12.46 10.96
CA ALA A 82 4.84 -11.75 11.24
C ALA A 82 4.86 -11.05 12.61
N LYS A 83 5.52 -11.61 13.60
CA LYS A 83 5.65 -10.99 14.92
C LYS A 83 6.40 -9.66 14.92
N GLY A 84 7.22 -9.42 13.90
CA GLY A 84 7.99 -8.18 13.76
C GLY A 84 7.16 -6.99 13.28
N TYR A 85 5.89 -7.18 12.91
CA TYR A 85 5.06 -6.13 12.35
C TYR A 85 3.82 -5.86 13.20
N SER A 86 3.46 -4.58 13.32
CA SER A 86 2.18 -4.19 13.92
C SER A 86 1.03 -4.50 12.96
N ASP A 87 -0.20 -4.46 13.47
CA ASP A 87 -1.39 -4.66 12.64
C ASP A 87 -1.49 -3.59 11.53
N GLU A 88 -1.12 -2.35 11.83
CA GLU A 88 -1.09 -1.27 10.81
C GLU A 88 -0.03 -1.55 9.73
N GLN A 89 1.15 -2.00 10.12
CA GLN A 89 2.19 -2.36 9.17
C GLN A 89 1.76 -3.53 8.28
N ILE A 90 1.11 -4.53 8.84
CA ILE A 90 0.55 -5.67 8.09
C ILE A 90 -0.47 -5.17 7.06
N GLU A 91 -1.37 -4.25 7.43
CA GLU A 91 -2.34 -3.65 6.51
C GLU A 91 -1.64 -2.96 5.32
N ARG A 92 -0.61 -2.18 5.58
CA ARG A 92 0.14 -1.45 4.56
C ARG A 92 0.95 -2.38 3.65
N ILE A 93 1.58 -3.40 4.21
CA ILE A 93 2.29 -4.43 3.45
C ILE A 93 1.32 -5.17 2.53
N ALA A 94 0.18 -5.57 3.06
CA ALA A 94 -0.85 -6.27 2.28
C ALA A 94 -1.40 -5.42 1.14
N GLU A 95 -1.63 -4.14 1.38
CA GLU A 95 -2.05 -3.17 0.38
C GLU A 95 -1.03 -3.06 -0.76
N PHE A 96 0.26 -3.03 -0.43
CA PHE A 96 1.33 -2.98 -1.43
C PHE A 96 1.30 -4.20 -2.35
N PHE A 97 1.28 -5.40 -1.79
CA PHE A 97 1.27 -6.62 -2.60
C PHE A 97 -0.02 -6.79 -3.39
N ALA A 98 -1.17 -6.45 -2.79
CA ALA A 98 -2.46 -6.55 -3.47
C ALA A 98 -2.54 -5.61 -4.70
N ALA A 99 -1.83 -4.49 -4.67
CA ALA A 99 -1.81 -3.52 -5.77
C ALA A 99 -0.89 -3.94 -6.93
N GLN A 100 -0.10 -4.99 -6.78
CA GLN A 100 0.77 -5.47 -7.87
C GLN A 100 -0.07 -6.10 -8.97
N LYS A 101 0.21 -5.71 -10.22
CA LYS A 101 -0.54 -6.21 -11.37
C LYS A 101 -0.08 -7.62 -11.75
N LEU A 102 -1.04 -8.48 -12.02
CA LEU A 102 -0.80 -9.75 -12.67
C LEU A 102 -0.90 -9.52 -14.18
N ASP A 103 0.17 -9.74 -14.88
CA ASP A 103 0.18 -9.72 -16.36
C ASP A 103 -0.37 -11.05 -16.92
#